data_33491b271eb2a2d74497602c0d226899
#
_entry.id   33491b271eb2a2d74497602c0d226899
#
_cell.length_a   1.000
_cell.length_b   1.000
_cell.length_c   1.000
_cell.angle_alpha   90.00
_cell.angle_beta   90.00
_cell.angle_gamma   90.00
#
_symmetry.space_group_name_H-M   'P 1'
#
loop_
_entity.id
_entity.type
_entity.pdbx_description
1 polymer ?
#
loop_
_entity_poly.entity_id
_entity_poly.type
_entity_poly.pdbx_seq_one_letter_code
_entity_poly.pdbx_strand_id
1 'polypeptide(L)'
;MAYTHVQTFNPEILYAFDPLNEAGNCSKTHSHNFLEISILLEGEADYLVDGERQDVGIGTVMLFNPGVKHAERQKEGTFSHQLHIGLTNVSLNGLPRNHFPNKRALLDLGCYADAFMEKAWRVTKEFNEQRSEYQLMGKGLILEMLGLLLRSLEDGSDNTLPPALSQTAVRQQHLVNHAVYYLENHHSEEITLEQLAQQLFVSPAHLSKIFKEATGLSPIHYLIHVR
;
A
#
# COMPACT_ATOMS: atom_id res chain seq x y z
N MET A 1 0.18 15.45 12.19
CA MET A 1 -1.22 14.93 12.25
C MET A 1 -1.15 13.45 11.90
N ALA A 2 -1.81 12.54 12.66
CA ALA A 2 -1.75 11.12 12.33
C ALA A 2 -2.42 10.82 10.97
N TYR A 3 -1.72 10.08 10.12
CA TYR A 3 -2.24 9.62 8.82
C TYR A 3 -3.32 8.57 8.95
N THR A 4 -3.35 7.86 10.05
CA THR A 4 -4.23 6.70 10.25
C THR A 4 -5.31 7.01 11.27
N HIS A 5 -6.51 6.48 11.03
CA HIS A 5 -7.55 6.39 12.02
C HIS A 5 -7.63 4.91 12.45
N VAL A 6 -7.16 4.61 13.66
CA VAL A 6 -6.95 3.23 14.15
C VAL A 6 -8.17 2.32 13.97
N GLN A 7 -9.39 2.86 14.14
CA GLN A 7 -10.62 2.07 14.01
C GLN A 7 -10.97 1.67 12.57
N THR A 8 -10.43 2.38 11.57
CA THR A 8 -10.76 2.17 10.15
C THR A 8 -9.56 1.79 9.30
N PHE A 9 -8.34 1.87 9.85
CA PHE A 9 -7.13 1.46 9.16
C PHE A 9 -6.99 -0.06 9.23
N ASN A 10 -7.43 -0.72 8.17
CA ASN A 10 -7.45 -2.17 8.06
C ASN A 10 -6.95 -2.65 6.69
N PRO A 11 -5.67 -2.48 6.38
CA PRO A 11 -5.10 -2.97 5.13
C PRO A 11 -5.25 -4.48 5.00
N GLU A 12 -5.41 -4.94 3.77
CA GLU A 12 -5.51 -6.35 3.41
C GLU A 12 -4.25 -6.77 2.66
N ILE A 13 -3.72 -7.93 3.02
CA ILE A 13 -2.53 -8.51 2.38
C ILE A 13 -3.01 -9.30 1.16
N LEU A 14 -2.59 -8.87 -0.02
CA LEU A 14 -2.83 -9.60 -1.26
C LEU A 14 -1.84 -10.74 -1.40
N TYR A 15 -0.59 -10.48 -1.06
CA TYR A 15 0.49 -11.44 -1.02
C TYR A 15 1.65 -10.97 -0.13
N ALA A 16 2.44 -11.91 0.34
CA ALA A 16 3.78 -11.70 0.87
C ALA A 16 4.60 -12.93 0.46
N PHE A 17 5.65 -12.71 -0.32
CA PHE A 17 6.54 -13.77 -0.78
C PHE A 17 7.97 -13.24 -0.93
N ASP A 18 8.94 -14.14 -0.78
CA ASP A 18 10.35 -13.78 -0.72
C ASP A 18 11.18 -14.59 -1.75
N PRO A 19 11.23 -14.15 -3.02
CA PRO A 19 11.97 -14.83 -4.05
C PRO A 19 13.49 -14.70 -3.84
N LEU A 20 14.20 -15.78 -4.15
CA LEU A 20 15.62 -15.76 -4.39
C LEU A 20 15.86 -15.61 -5.90
N ASN A 21 16.39 -14.48 -6.30
CA ASN A 21 16.64 -14.17 -7.70
C ASN A 21 18.11 -14.44 -8.05
N GLU A 22 18.33 -15.27 -9.06
CA GLU A 22 19.63 -15.60 -9.61
C GLU A 22 19.98 -14.71 -10.83
N ALA A 23 21.24 -14.71 -11.22
CA ALA A 23 21.74 -13.96 -12.34
C ALA A 23 20.89 -14.17 -13.62
N GLY A 24 20.55 -13.07 -14.29
CA GLY A 24 19.77 -13.08 -15.52
C GLY A 24 18.25 -13.03 -15.32
N ASN A 25 17.73 -13.16 -14.09
CA ASN A 25 16.32 -12.92 -13.82
C ASN A 25 15.95 -11.47 -14.16
N CYS A 26 14.86 -11.30 -14.90
CA CYS A 26 14.31 -9.97 -15.15
C CYS A 26 12.78 -10.04 -15.25
N SER A 27 12.10 -9.09 -14.63
CA SER A 27 10.67 -8.88 -14.80
C SER A 27 10.39 -7.94 -15.97
N LYS A 28 9.21 -8.07 -16.58
CA LYS A 28 8.72 -7.05 -17.52
C LYS A 28 8.27 -5.83 -16.74
N THR A 29 8.41 -4.65 -17.34
CA THR A 29 7.85 -3.42 -16.76
C THR A 29 6.35 -3.57 -16.57
N HIS A 30 5.88 -3.35 -15.37
CA HIS A 30 4.46 -3.46 -14.98
C HIS A 30 4.11 -2.41 -13.93
N SER A 31 2.84 -2.33 -13.59
CA SER A 31 2.32 -1.49 -12.51
C SER A 31 1.07 -2.16 -11.92
N HIS A 32 0.71 -1.80 -10.71
CA HIS A 32 -0.43 -2.34 -9.97
C HIS A 32 -1.46 -1.26 -9.66
N ASN A 33 -2.67 -1.66 -9.27
CA ASN A 33 -3.70 -0.78 -8.69
C ASN A 33 -3.75 -0.85 -7.14
N PHE A 34 -2.74 -1.46 -6.55
CA PHE A 34 -2.56 -1.61 -5.10
C PHE A 34 -1.19 -1.09 -4.68
N LEU A 35 -0.95 -0.97 -3.38
CA LEU A 35 0.34 -0.59 -2.80
C LEU A 35 1.25 -1.80 -2.74
N GLU A 36 2.49 -1.67 -3.23
CA GLU A 36 3.51 -2.70 -3.06
C GLU A 36 4.71 -2.17 -2.25
N ILE A 37 5.21 -3.01 -1.36
CA ILE A 37 6.47 -2.81 -0.64
C ILE A 37 7.44 -3.89 -1.10
N SER A 38 8.58 -3.47 -1.66
CA SER A 38 9.68 -4.37 -2.05
C SER A 38 10.89 -4.08 -1.17
N ILE A 39 11.45 -5.11 -0.57
CA ILE A 39 12.53 -5.03 0.42
C ILE A 39 13.67 -5.92 -0.03
N LEU A 40 14.88 -5.38 -0.12
CA LEU A 40 16.07 -6.17 -0.40
C LEU A 40 16.65 -6.71 0.92
N LEU A 41 16.49 -8.01 1.13
CA LEU A 41 16.94 -8.69 2.35
C LEU A 41 18.41 -9.06 2.27
N GLU A 42 18.87 -9.56 1.10
CA GLU A 42 20.24 -9.96 0.83
C GLU A 42 20.63 -9.71 -0.62
N GLY A 43 21.93 -9.51 -0.87
CA GLY A 43 22.46 -9.32 -2.21
C GLY A 43 22.24 -7.94 -2.78
N GLU A 44 22.11 -7.84 -4.10
CA GLU A 44 21.91 -6.60 -4.85
C GLU A 44 21.07 -6.84 -6.10
N ALA A 45 20.38 -5.80 -6.58
CA ALA A 45 19.57 -5.84 -7.79
C ALA A 45 19.52 -4.46 -8.47
N ASP A 46 19.06 -4.43 -9.72
CA ASP A 46 18.70 -3.21 -10.44
C ASP A 46 17.17 -3.12 -10.53
N TYR A 47 16.64 -1.94 -10.26
CA TYR A 47 15.25 -1.61 -10.52
C TYR A 47 15.15 -0.51 -11.58
N LEU A 48 14.17 -0.63 -12.44
CA LEU A 48 13.72 0.44 -13.32
C LEU A 48 12.42 0.98 -12.73
N VAL A 49 12.41 2.23 -12.25
CA VAL A 49 11.24 2.86 -11.65
C VAL A 49 10.88 4.11 -12.46
N ASP A 50 9.68 4.13 -13.08
CA ASP A 50 9.22 5.19 -13.98
C ASP A 50 10.25 5.60 -15.06
N GLY A 51 11.05 4.61 -15.52
CA GLY A 51 12.09 4.81 -16.54
C GLY A 51 13.45 5.18 -16.00
N GLU A 52 13.61 5.39 -14.70
CA GLU A 52 14.88 5.66 -14.04
C GLU A 52 15.47 4.38 -13.44
N ARG A 53 16.75 4.13 -13.68
CA ARG A 53 17.48 2.99 -13.11
C ARG A 53 17.91 3.30 -11.69
N GLN A 54 17.68 2.34 -10.80
CA GLN A 54 18.06 2.38 -9.39
C GLN A 54 18.86 1.13 -9.06
N ASP A 55 20.14 1.31 -8.64
CA ASP A 55 20.93 0.23 -8.05
C ASP A 55 20.55 0.09 -6.59
N VAL A 56 20.13 -1.11 -6.17
CA VAL A 56 19.63 -1.38 -4.82
C VAL A 56 20.45 -2.48 -4.16
N GLY A 57 20.74 -2.30 -2.88
CA GLY A 57 21.48 -3.22 -2.04
C GLY A 57 20.72 -3.59 -0.76
N ILE A 58 21.35 -4.41 0.08
CA ILE A 58 20.78 -4.90 1.36
C ILE A 58 20.20 -3.75 2.17
N GLY A 59 18.99 -3.92 2.68
CA GLY A 59 18.27 -2.94 3.50
C GLY A 59 17.53 -1.88 2.69
N THR A 60 17.63 -1.89 1.35
CA THR A 60 16.82 -0.99 0.51
C THR A 60 15.35 -1.35 0.63
N VAL A 61 14.52 -0.36 0.92
CA VAL A 61 13.07 -0.45 0.94
C VAL A 61 12.49 0.43 -0.14
N MET A 62 11.69 -0.17 -1.00
CA MET A 62 10.96 0.51 -2.07
C MET A 62 9.47 0.39 -1.83
N LEU A 63 8.74 1.46 -2.17
CA LEU A 63 7.30 1.53 -2.01
C LEU A 63 6.69 2.08 -3.28
N PHE A 64 5.89 1.24 -3.94
CA PHE A 64 5.24 1.53 -5.21
C PHE A 64 3.77 1.83 -5.00
N ASN A 65 3.40 3.09 -5.17
CA ASN A 65 2.01 3.52 -5.20
C ASN A 65 1.31 2.99 -6.47
N PRO A 66 -0.04 2.88 -6.46
CA PRO A 66 -0.80 2.51 -7.65
C PRO A 66 -0.37 3.29 -8.90
N GLY A 67 -0.11 2.57 -9.99
CA GLY A 67 0.27 3.13 -11.28
C GLY A 67 1.77 3.39 -11.48
N VAL A 68 2.61 3.33 -10.45
CA VAL A 68 4.06 3.44 -10.58
C VAL A 68 4.59 2.26 -11.41
N LYS A 69 5.24 2.57 -12.53
CA LYS A 69 5.83 1.55 -13.42
C LYS A 69 7.18 1.12 -12.88
N HIS A 70 7.33 -0.18 -12.69
CA HIS A 70 8.60 -0.73 -12.22
C HIS A 70 8.93 -2.07 -12.89
N ALA A 71 10.20 -2.42 -12.88
CA ALA A 71 10.73 -3.69 -13.32
C ALA A 71 12.00 -3.99 -12.52
N GLU A 72 12.22 -5.26 -12.26
CA GLU A 72 13.39 -5.77 -11.58
C GLU A 72 14.33 -6.46 -12.58
N ARG A 73 15.63 -6.33 -12.36
CA ARG A 73 16.66 -7.02 -13.12
C ARG A 73 17.79 -7.47 -12.20
N GLN A 74 18.12 -8.75 -12.30
CA GLN A 74 19.29 -9.31 -11.63
C GLN A 74 20.50 -9.24 -12.56
N LYS A 75 21.59 -8.60 -12.12
CA LYS A 75 22.85 -8.49 -12.88
C LYS A 75 23.53 -9.86 -12.97
N GLU A 76 24.37 -10.02 -14.01
CA GLU A 76 25.24 -11.20 -14.09
C GLU A 76 26.21 -11.27 -12.90
N GLY A 77 26.37 -12.45 -12.33
CA GLY A 77 27.29 -12.70 -11.20
C GLY A 77 26.77 -12.20 -9.85
N THR A 78 25.52 -11.71 -9.79
CA THR A 78 24.89 -11.27 -8.54
C THR A 78 23.63 -12.12 -8.23
N PHE A 79 23.18 -12.01 -7.00
CA PHE A 79 21.90 -12.57 -6.55
C PHE A 79 21.17 -11.56 -5.67
N SER A 80 19.89 -11.77 -5.45
CA SER A 80 19.14 -11.06 -4.44
C SER A 80 18.10 -11.95 -3.77
N HIS A 81 17.94 -11.79 -2.47
CA HIS A 81 16.78 -12.27 -1.70
C HIS A 81 15.92 -11.09 -1.36
N GLN A 82 14.67 -11.11 -1.79
CA GLN A 82 13.78 -9.97 -1.66
C GLN A 82 12.49 -10.38 -0.99
N LEU A 83 11.82 -9.45 -0.32
CA LEU A 83 10.46 -9.63 0.19
C LEU A 83 9.55 -8.65 -0.53
N HIS A 84 8.51 -9.17 -1.18
CA HIS A 84 7.45 -8.39 -1.82
C HIS A 84 6.15 -8.52 -1.04
N ILE A 85 5.53 -7.40 -0.69
CA ILE A 85 4.27 -7.34 0.05
C ILE A 85 3.29 -6.49 -0.75
N GLY A 86 2.22 -7.12 -1.28
CA GLY A 86 1.12 -6.42 -1.93
C GLY A 86 0.01 -6.12 -0.92
N LEU A 87 -0.43 -4.86 -0.87
CA LEU A 87 -1.44 -4.39 0.07
C LEU A 87 -2.58 -3.67 -0.65
N THR A 88 -3.81 -3.98 -0.26
CA THR A 88 -4.98 -3.20 -0.63
C THR A 88 -5.70 -2.68 0.61
N ASN A 89 -6.76 -1.92 0.41
CA ASN A 89 -7.53 -1.29 1.50
C ASN A 89 -6.66 -0.42 2.43
N VAL A 90 -5.56 0.12 1.92
CA VAL A 90 -4.75 1.11 2.63
C VAL A 90 -5.44 2.46 2.51
N SER A 91 -5.92 2.98 3.64
CA SER A 91 -6.65 4.25 3.73
C SER A 91 -5.93 5.19 4.68
N LEU A 92 -5.23 6.17 4.12
CA LEU A 92 -4.53 7.21 4.86
C LEU A 92 -5.26 8.54 4.73
N ASN A 93 -5.29 9.32 5.81
CA ASN A 93 -5.95 10.62 5.85
C ASN A 93 -5.34 11.57 4.81
N GLY A 94 -6.18 12.03 3.90
CA GLY A 94 -5.77 13.01 2.91
C GLY A 94 -5.12 12.44 1.66
N LEU A 95 -5.10 11.12 1.49
CA LEU A 95 -4.55 10.47 0.31
C LEU A 95 -5.60 9.60 -0.40
N PRO A 96 -5.45 9.37 -1.71
CA PRO A 96 -6.25 8.38 -2.40
C PRO A 96 -6.06 7.00 -1.77
N ARG A 97 -7.04 6.11 -1.93
CA ARG A 97 -6.93 4.73 -1.44
C ARG A 97 -5.70 4.03 -2.03
N ASN A 98 -5.08 3.20 -1.23
CA ASN A 98 -3.85 2.45 -1.57
C ASN A 98 -2.63 3.33 -1.87
N HIS A 99 -2.67 4.63 -1.53
CA HIS A 99 -1.53 5.52 -1.68
C HIS A 99 -0.85 5.79 -0.35
N PHE A 100 0.47 5.84 -0.41
CA PHE A 100 1.36 6.23 0.68
C PHE A 100 1.96 7.61 0.39
N PRO A 101 2.33 8.41 1.39
CA PRO A 101 2.77 9.79 1.18
C PRO A 101 4.23 9.92 0.71
N ASN A 102 4.82 8.88 0.12
CA ASN A 102 6.17 8.93 -0.42
C ASN A 102 6.20 9.64 -1.78
N LYS A 103 7.23 10.46 -1.99
CA LYS A 103 7.49 11.13 -3.28
C LYS A 103 8.39 10.31 -4.20
N ARG A 104 9.24 9.47 -3.63
CA ARG A 104 10.17 8.58 -4.33
C ARG A 104 9.88 7.16 -3.93
N ALA A 105 10.11 6.23 -4.82
CA ALA A 105 9.90 4.82 -4.51
C ALA A 105 10.90 4.34 -3.45
N LEU A 106 12.17 4.73 -3.53
CA LEU A 106 13.19 4.38 -2.54
C LEU A 106 13.00 5.22 -1.29
N LEU A 107 12.94 4.55 -0.14
CA LEU A 107 12.73 5.18 1.16
C LEU A 107 14.00 5.14 2.00
N ASP A 108 14.29 6.26 2.65
CA ASP A 108 15.26 6.32 3.75
C ASP A 108 14.50 6.15 5.06
N LEU A 109 14.78 5.06 5.76
CA LEU A 109 14.11 4.74 7.03
C LEU A 109 14.82 5.35 8.25
N GLY A 110 16.01 5.93 8.07
CA GLY A 110 16.77 6.52 9.16
C GLY A 110 16.92 5.59 10.36
N CYS A 111 16.58 6.08 11.55
CA CYS A 111 16.69 5.29 12.79
C CYS A 111 15.68 4.13 12.89
N TYR A 112 14.73 4.01 11.97
CA TYR A 112 13.73 2.91 11.96
C TYR A 112 14.17 1.70 11.13
N ALA A 113 15.31 1.77 10.41
CA ALA A 113 15.77 0.75 9.48
C ALA A 113 15.92 -0.63 10.15
N ASP A 114 16.64 -0.71 11.26
CA ASP A 114 16.88 -1.99 11.95
C ASP A 114 15.59 -2.65 12.43
N ALA A 115 14.70 -1.86 13.06
CA ALA A 115 13.42 -2.36 13.54
C ALA A 115 12.50 -2.81 12.39
N PHE A 116 12.56 -2.13 11.25
CA PHE A 116 11.82 -2.48 10.05
C PHE A 116 12.34 -3.80 9.44
N MET A 117 13.66 -3.94 9.30
CA MET A 117 14.30 -5.14 8.73
C MET A 117 14.08 -6.37 9.61
N GLU A 118 14.11 -6.23 10.94
CA GLU A 118 13.73 -7.31 11.86
C GLU A 118 12.34 -7.84 11.56
N LYS A 119 11.37 -6.93 11.34
CA LYS A 119 10.00 -7.33 11.04
C LYS A 119 9.87 -7.92 9.64
N ALA A 120 10.61 -7.43 8.66
CA ALA A 120 10.64 -7.99 7.32
C ALA A 120 11.07 -9.47 7.35
N TRP A 121 12.14 -9.80 8.07
CA TRP A 121 12.60 -11.19 8.27
C TRP A 121 11.56 -12.05 9.00
N ARG A 122 10.85 -11.48 9.96
CA ARG A 122 9.76 -12.21 10.64
C ARG A 122 8.58 -12.47 9.73
N VAL A 123 8.21 -11.50 8.86
CA VAL A 123 7.17 -11.71 7.83
C VAL A 123 7.57 -12.87 6.91
N THR A 124 8.79 -12.86 6.37
CA THR A 124 9.34 -13.95 5.57
C THR A 124 9.19 -15.29 6.27
N LYS A 125 9.59 -15.37 7.54
CA LYS A 125 9.48 -16.60 8.33
C LYS A 125 8.04 -17.07 8.50
N GLU A 126 7.11 -16.17 8.86
CA GLU A 126 5.70 -16.52 9.06
C GLU A 126 5.05 -17.06 7.76
N PHE A 127 5.31 -16.42 6.63
CA PHE A 127 4.71 -16.80 5.35
C PHE A 127 5.37 -18.07 4.76
N ASN A 128 6.61 -18.38 5.08
CA ASN A 128 7.28 -19.62 4.64
C ASN A 128 6.92 -20.80 5.52
N GLU A 129 6.90 -20.64 6.85
CA GLU A 129 6.58 -21.72 7.78
C GLU A 129 5.08 -22.06 7.86
N GLN A 130 4.22 -21.09 7.58
CA GLN A 130 2.75 -21.19 7.57
C GLN A 130 2.17 -21.92 8.79
N ARG A 131 2.69 -21.61 9.97
CA ARG A 131 2.15 -22.13 11.24
C ARG A 131 0.72 -21.67 11.45
N SER A 132 0.02 -22.27 12.42
CA SER A 132 -1.31 -21.79 12.81
C SER A 132 -1.29 -20.27 13.03
N GLU A 133 -2.30 -19.57 12.50
CA GLU A 133 -2.48 -18.12 12.60
C GLU A 133 -1.38 -17.26 11.93
N TYR A 134 -0.58 -17.82 11.01
CA TYR A 134 0.50 -17.08 10.34
C TYR A 134 0.01 -15.82 9.62
N GLN A 135 -1.19 -15.84 9.05
CA GLN A 135 -1.78 -14.66 8.39
C GLN A 135 -2.07 -13.54 9.38
N LEU A 136 -2.56 -13.87 10.57
CA LEU A 136 -2.81 -12.90 11.64
C LEU A 136 -1.49 -12.33 12.18
N MET A 137 -0.50 -13.18 12.42
CA MET A 137 0.83 -12.77 12.85
C MET A 137 1.52 -11.90 11.80
N GLY A 138 1.50 -12.32 10.54
CA GLY A 138 2.04 -11.56 9.42
C GLY A 138 1.36 -10.20 9.25
N LYS A 139 0.04 -10.15 9.38
CA LYS A 139 -0.71 -8.88 9.35
C LYS A 139 -0.27 -7.94 10.47
N GLY A 140 -0.09 -8.44 11.69
CA GLY A 140 0.41 -7.64 12.82
C GLY A 140 1.79 -7.03 12.52
N LEU A 141 2.72 -7.84 12.02
CA LEU A 141 4.07 -7.40 11.62
C LEU A 141 4.01 -6.34 10.51
N ILE A 142 3.21 -6.54 9.48
CA ILE A 142 3.05 -5.59 8.37
C ILE A 142 2.43 -4.28 8.85
N LEU A 143 1.47 -4.30 9.79
CA LEU A 143 0.92 -3.09 10.40
C LEU A 143 1.99 -2.30 11.17
N GLU A 144 2.87 -2.98 11.91
CA GLU A 144 4.01 -2.33 12.57
C GLU A 144 4.98 -1.73 11.53
N MET A 145 5.29 -2.45 10.45
CA MET A 145 6.14 -1.95 9.35
C MET A 145 5.55 -0.68 8.72
N LEU A 146 4.24 -0.66 8.43
CA LEU A 146 3.55 0.54 7.92
C LEU A 146 3.66 1.72 8.90
N GLY A 147 3.56 1.46 10.19
CA GLY A 147 3.76 2.48 11.24
C GLY A 147 5.18 3.06 11.23
N LEU A 148 6.20 2.21 11.08
CA LEU A 148 7.60 2.64 10.97
C LEU A 148 7.85 3.46 9.69
N LEU A 149 7.28 3.03 8.56
CA LEU A 149 7.34 3.79 7.30
C LEU A 149 6.72 5.19 7.43
N LEU A 150 5.55 5.30 8.06
CA LEU A 150 4.93 6.60 8.26
C LEU A 150 5.76 7.51 9.17
N ARG A 151 6.38 6.96 10.22
CA ARG A 151 7.29 7.73 11.10
C ARG A 151 8.55 8.19 10.38
N SER A 152 9.17 7.32 9.57
CA SER A 152 10.36 7.71 8.81
C SER A 152 10.07 8.84 7.82
N LEU A 153 8.88 8.86 7.23
CA LEU A 153 8.44 9.93 6.34
C LEU A 153 8.15 11.25 7.08
N GLU A 154 7.69 11.19 8.33
CA GLU A 154 7.51 12.40 9.16
C GLU A 154 8.84 12.99 9.62
N ASP A 155 9.82 12.15 9.96
CA ASP A 155 11.12 12.57 10.49
C ASP A 155 12.15 12.93 9.40
N GLY A 156 11.95 12.47 8.16
CA GLY A 156 12.86 12.68 7.03
C GLY A 156 12.76 14.08 6.41
N SER A 157 13.89 14.77 6.26
CA SER A 157 13.96 16.12 5.69
C SER A 157 13.63 16.22 4.20
N ASP A 158 13.76 15.11 3.45
CA ASP A 158 13.50 15.05 1.99
C ASP A 158 12.06 14.60 1.65
N ASN A 159 11.34 14.08 2.62
CA ASN A 159 9.97 13.63 2.49
C ASN A 159 9.01 14.74 2.97
N THR A 160 9.04 15.91 2.31
CA THR A 160 7.99 16.91 2.57
C THR A 160 6.65 16.28 2.19
N LEU A 161 5.88 15.95 3.22
CA LEU A 161 4.53 15.45 3.11
C LEU A 161 3.70 16.33 2.16
N PRO A 162 2.76 15.78 1.39
CA PRO A 162 1.80 16.59 0.64
C PRO A 162 1.19 17.62 1.60
N PRO A 163 0.90 18.84 1.13
CA PRO A 163 0.29 19.85 1.98
C PRO A 163 -0.96 19.25 2.63
N ALA A 164 -1.06 19.43 3.95
CA ALA A 164 -2.18 18.90 4.72
C ALA A 164 -3.50 19.32 4.06
N LEU A 165 -4.29 18.33 3.68
CA LEU A 165 -5.62 18.58 3.14
C LEU A 165 -6.45 19.32 4.19
N SER A 166 -7.39 20.15 3.75
CA SER A 166 -8.35 20.76 4.66
C SER A 166 -9.10 19.68 5.44
N GLN A 167 -9.53 19.96 6.66
CA GLN A 167 -10.32 19.00 7.46
C GLN A 167 -11.55 18.49 6.70
N THR A 168 -12.13 19.32 5.82
CA THR A 168 -13.26 18.96 4.97
C THR A 168 -12.84 17.91 3.93
N ALA A 169 -11.70 18.10 3.25
CA ALA A 169 -11.19 17.16 2.27
C ALA A 169 -10.81 15.82 2.90
N VAL A 170 -10.22 15.84 4.10
CA VAL A 170 -9.93 14.62 4.88
C VAL A 170 -11.23 13.86 5.21
N ARG A 171 -12.27 14.55 5.68
CA ARG A 171 -13.57 13.93 5.98
C ARG A 171 -14.23 13.34 4.72
N GLN A 172 -14.18 14.03 3.60
CA GLN A 172 -14.72 13.54 2.33
C GLN A 172 -13.98 12.28 1.88
N GLN A 173 -12.64 12.27 1.94
CA GLN A 173 -11.84 11.10 1.59
C GLN A 173 -12.18 9.89 2.49
N HIS A 174 -12.36 10.10 3.79
CA HIS A 174 -12.81 9.05 4.69
C HIS A 174 -14.16 8.46 4.28
N LEU A 175 -15.14 9.30 3.98
CA LEU A 175 -16.46 8.85 3.53
C LEU A 175 -16.37 8.02 2.25
N VAL A 176 -15.56 8.46 1.29
CA VAL A 176 -15.33 7.70 0.05
C VAL A 176 -14.68 6.36 0.32
N ASN A 177 -13.62 6.31 1.14
CA ASN A 177 -12.93 5.09 1.48
C ASN A 177 -13.86 4.08 2.19
N HIS A 178 -14.70 4.54 3.11
CA HIS A 178 -15.72 3.71 3.76
C HIS A 178 -16.77 3.19 2.76
N ALA A 179 -17.21 4.04 1.82
CA ALA A 179 -18.16 3.63 0.79
C ALA A 179 -17.55 2.55 -0.11
N VAL A 180 -16.31 2.73 -0.54
CA VAL A 180 -15.59 1.73 -1.36
C VAL A 180 -15.47 0.42 -0.61
N TYR A 181 -14.99 0.45 0.63
CA TYR A 181 -14.86 -0.74 1.48
C TYR A 181 -16.20 -1.49 1.62
N TYR A 182 -17.30 -0.76 1.91
CA TYR A 182 -18.61 -1.35 2.03
C TYR A 182 -19.05 -2.04 0.74
N LEU A 183 -18.91 -1.36 -0.42
CA LEU A 183 -19.30 -1.90 -1.72
C LEU A 183 -18.50 -3.16 -2.10
N GLU A 184 -17.19 -3.18 -1.80
CA GLU A 184 -16.33 -4.32 -2.11
C GLU A 184 -16.61 -5.54 -1.22
N ASN A 185 -16.97 -5.33 0.05
CA ASN A 185 -17.25 -6.43 0.96
C ASN A 185 -18.71 -6.95 0.89
N HIS A 186 -19.63 -6.18 0.31
CA HIS A 186 -21.05 -6.54 0.17
C HIS A 186 -21.48 -6.56 -1.31
N HIS A 187 -20.55 -6.73 -2.24
CA HIS A 187 -20.82 -6.67 -3.68
C HIS A 187 -21.86 -7.68 -4.17
N SER A 188 -22.06 -8.80 -3.48
CA SER A 188 -23.08 -9.80 -3.78
C SER A 188 -24.50 -9.41 -3.32
N GLU A 189 -24.63 -8.36 -2.52
CA GLU A 189 -25.91 -7.90 -2.00
C GLU A 189 -26.55 -6.84 -2.90
N GLU A 190 -27.89 -6.71 -2.83
CA GLU A 190 -28.57 -5.59 -3.48
C GLU A 190 -28.38 -4.32 -2.66
N ILE A 191 -27.49 -3.45 -3.10
CA ILE A 191 -27.18 -2.18 -2.43
C ILE A 191 -27.70 -1.02 -3.24
N THR A 192 -28.50 -0.16 -2.60
CA THR A 192 -28.94 1.13 -3.17
C THR A 192 -28.06 2.28 -2.67
N LEU A 193 -28.07 3.40 -3.41
CA LEU A 193 -27.36 4.60 -2.99
C LEU A 193 -27.89 5.13 -1.65
N GLU A 194 -29.20 5.02 -1.42
CA GLU A 194 -29.87 5.44 -0.19
C GLU A 194 -29.40 4.62 1.01
N GLN A 195 -29.32 3.29 0.86
CA GLN A 195 -28.82 2.40 1.91
C GLN A 195 -27.36 2.70 2.25
N LEU A 196 -26.51 2.85 1.22
CA LEU A 196 -25.10 3.19 1.42
C LEU A 196 -24.92 4.55 2.12
N ALA A 197 -25.68 5.55 1.71
CA ALA A 197 -25.65 6.88 2.30
C ALA A 197 -26.15 6.88 3.75
N GLN A 198 -27.18 6.09 4.05
CA GLN A 198 -27.69 5.89 5.41
C GLN A 198 -26.64 5.24 6.31
N GLN A 199 -25.94 4.21 5.85
CA GLN A 199 -24.87 3.55 6.58
C GLN A 199 -23.72 4.53 6.92
N LEU A 200 -23.47 5.49 6.06
CA LEU A 200 -22.41 6.48 6.22
C LEU A 200 -22.88 7.79 6.87
N PHE A 201 -24.14 7.86 7.28
CA PHE A 201 -24.74 9.04 7.91
C PHE A 201 -24.63 10.32 7.09
N VAL A 202 -24.78 10.21 5.76
CA VAL A 202 -24.75 11.35 4.83
C VAL A 202 -25.93 11.34 3.88
N SER A 203 -26.18 12.46 3.17
CA SER A 203 -27.19 12.46 2.12
C SER A 203 -26.71 11.71 0.87
N PRO A 204 -27.60 11.01 0.14
CA PRO A 204 -27.26 10.33 -1.12
C PRO A 204 -26.62 11.25 -2.16
N ALA A 205 -27.11 12.48 -2.28
CA ALA A 205 -26.57 13.47 -3.20
C ALA A 205 -25.12 13.87 -2.86
N HIS A 206 -24.83 14.07 -1.57
CA HIS A 206 -23.48 14.39 -1.10
C HIS A 206 -22.53 13.22 -1.35
N LEU A 207 -22.94 12.00 -0.97
CA LEU A 207 -22.13 10.79 -1.19
C LEU A 207 -21.84 10.59 -2.67
N SER A 208 -22.86 10.66 -3.54
CA SER A 208 -22.69 10.48 -4.98
C SER A 208 -21.71 11.46 -5.59
N LYS A 209 -21.77 12.74 -5.15
CA LYS A 209 -20.86 13.79 -5.61
C LYS A 209 -19.41 13.49 -5.23
N ILE A 210 -19.12 13.35 -3.93
CA ILE A 210 -17.74 13.16 -3.44
C ILE A 210 -17.14 11.84 -3.93
N PHE A 211 -17.95 10.80 -4.03
CA PHE A 211 -17.51 9.50 -4.53
C PHE A 211 -17.11 9.57 -6.01
N LYS A 212 -17.92 10.25 -6.84
CA LYS A 212 -17.60 10.44 -8.26
C LYS A 212 -16.38 11.33 -8.46
N GLU A 213 -16.22 12.38 -7.67
CA GLU A 213 -15.02 13.24 -7.70
C GLU A 213 -13.74 12.47 -7.36
N ALA A 214 -13.81 11.52 -6.42
CA ALA A 214 -12.65 10.75 -5.97
C ALA A 214 -12.34 9.51 -6.82
N THR A 215 -13.36 8.82 -7.36
CA THR A 215 -13.21 7.54 -8.06
C THR A 215 -13.46 7.59 -9.56
N GLY A 216 -14.00 8.70 -10.07
CA GLY A 216 -14.45 8.84 -11.45
C GLY A 216 -15.80 8.18 -11.76
N LEU A 217 -16.34 7.36 -10.86
CA LEU A 217 -17.58 6.61 -11.04
C LEU A 217 -18.60 6.97 -9.95
N SER A 218 -19.89 6.79 -10.25
CA SER A 218 -20.90 6.82 -9.19
C SER A 218 -20.81 5.55 -8.31
N PRO A 219 -21.29 5.56 -7.05
CA PRO A 219 -21.22 4.38 -6.18
C PRO A 219 -21.83 3.13 -6.82
N ILE A 220 -22.98 3.26 -7.47
CA ILE A 220 -23.66 2.12 -8.13
C ILE A 220 -22.91 1.63 -9.36
N HIS A 221 -22.33 2.53 -10.17
CA HIS A 221 -21.48 2.11 -11.28
C HIS A 221 -20.20 1.43 -10.77
N TYR A 222 -19.61 1.90 -9.68
CA TYR A 222 -18.49 1.23 -9.02
C TYR A 222 -18.85 -0.19 -8.57
N LEU A 223 -20.02 -0.37 -7.93
CA LEU A 223 -20.52 -1.68 -7.53
C LEU A 223 -20.67 -2.65 -8.72
N ILE A 224 -21.14 -2.16 -9.87
CA ILE A 224 -21.26 -2.96 -11.10
C ILE A 224 -19.87 -3.43 -11.59
N HIS A 225 -18.85 -2.59 -11.45
CA HIS A 225 -17.47 -2.97 -11.82
C HIS A 225 -16.82 -3.97 -10.87
N VAL A 226 -17.23 -3.97 -9.59
CA VAL A 226 -16.72 -4.90 -8.58
C VAL A 226 -17.36 -6.29 -8.68
N ARG A 227 -18.55 -6.38 -9.26
CA ARG A 227 -19.29 -7.65 -9.51
C ARG A 227 -18.74 -8.42 -10.70
#